data_9d4a74ca91b5ef338d1099c685685966
#
_entry.id   9d4a74ca91b5ef338d1099c685685966
#
_cell.length_a   1.000
_cell.length_b   1.000
_cell.length_c   1.000
_cell.angle_alpha   90.00
_cell.angle_beta   90.00
_cell.angle_gamma   90.00
#
_symmetry.space_group_name_H-M   'P 1'
#
loop_
_entity.id
_entity.type
_entity.pdbx_description
1 polymer ?
#
loop_
_entity_poly.entity_id
_entity_poly.type
_entity_poly.pdbx_seq_one_letter_code
_entity_poly.pdbx_strand_id
1 'polypeptide(L)'
;MIRKRLLPILVFLVAIASAYGQKTSTFIPEPGEGFSFNSSALILSGAPGVFSPGAIANSQEIHFMRDNVFGISHFAWACGVGYSAHFYQGNLHLDVREDGTMTPVYLTGNDHSNRFATEYVDGSVELRYRGNVNSKGRYNRVYVGALFGYKVDSYSYYKDQNYRVKFYNIAGFNPYRYGVYTKAGRGLVNVFGFYGMSPLVVDGPLLDTWQEARSLNLGLSITL
;
A
#
# COMPACT_ATOMS: atom_id res chain seq x y z
N MET A 1 -10.61 -19.38 -7.21
CA MET A 1 -10.35 -20.28 -6.07
C MET A 1 -9.72 -19.57 -4.84
N ILE A 2 -9.22 -18.36 -4.97
CA ILE A 2 -8.57 -17.56 -3.90
C ILE A 2 -9.57 -16.94 -2.90
N ARG A 3 -10.80 -16.61 -3.32
CA ARG A 3 -11.84 -15.96 -2.48
C ARG A 3 -12.22 -16.71 -1.19
N LYS A 4 -12.12 -18.04 -1.16
CA LYS A 4 -12.51 -18.84 0.02
C LYS A 4 -11.44 -18.93 1.11
N ARG A 5 -10.19 -18.47 0.86
CA ARG A 5 -9.09 -18.57 1.82
C ARG A 5 -8.79 -17.29 2.60
N LEU A 6 -9.34 -16.14 2.17
CA LEU A 6 -9.12 -14.84 2.85
C LEU A 6 -10.03 -14.67 4.08
N LEU A 7 -11.23 -15.24 4.06
CA LEU A 7 -12.18 -15.14 5.17
C LEU A 7 -11.64 -15.69 6.50
N PRO A 8 -10.98 -16.89 6.56
CA PRO A 8 -10.44 -17.40 7.81
C PRO A 8 -9.28 -16.58 8.35
N ILE A 9 -8.49 -15.92 7.50
CA ILE A 9 -7.38 -15.05 7.95
C ILE A 9 -7.92 -13.79 8.62
N LEU A 10 -8.97 -13.20 8.08
CA LEU A 10 -9.63 -12.03 8.66
C LEU A 10 -10.29 -12.38 10.01
N VAL A 11 -10.95 -13.54 10.11
CA VAL A 11 -11.56 -14.05 11.34
C VAL A 11 -10.49 -14.37 12.40
N PHE A 12 -9.34 -14.91 12.00
CA PHE A 12 -8.23 -15.21 12.89
C PHE A 12 -7.57 -13.93 13.47
N LEU A 13 -7.42 -12.87 12.67
CA LEU A 13 -6.93 -11.56 13.13
C LEU A 13 -7.90 -10.90 14.13
N VAL A 14 -9.19 -11.02 13.93
CA VAL A 14 -10.22 -10.51 14.86
C VAL A 14 -10.23 -11.32 16.16
N ALA A 15 -10.06 -12.65 16.10
CA ALA A 15 -10.04 -13.52 17.27
C ALA A 15 -8.81 -13.29 18.16
N ILE A 16 -7.64 -12.98 17.61
CA ILE A 16 -6.44 -12.63 18.38
C ILE A 16 -6.63 -11.32 19.15
N ALA A 17 -7.35 -10.36 18.61
CA ALA A 17 -7.65 -9.10 19.28
C ALA A 17 -8.55 -9.29 20.51
N SER A 18 -9.37 -10.34 20.53
CA SER A 18 -10.34 -10.63 21.61
C SER A 18 -9.78 -11.46 22.78
N ALA A 19 -8.64 -12.13 22.61
CA ALA A 19 -8.16 -13.17 23.55
C ALA A 19 -7.38 -12.64 24.79
N TYR A 20 -7.14 -11.35 24.88
CA TYR A 20 -6.46 -10.80 26.06
C TYR A 20 -7.47 -10.23 27.05
N GLY A 21 -7.78 -11.00 28.10
CA GLY A 21 -8.57 -10.56 29.25
C GLY A 21 -7.98 -9.28 29.85
N GLN A 22 -8.71 -8.19 29.76
CA GLN A 22 -8.26 -6.87 30.18
C GLN A 22 -8.86 -6.52 31.55
N LYS A 23 -8.00 -6.07 32.46
CA LYS A 23 -8.47 -5.32 33.63
C LYS A 23 -9.19 -4.07 33.17
N THR A 24 -10.38 -3.85 33.67
CA THR A 24 -11.22 -2.67 33.42
C THR A 24 -10.48 -1.39 33.81
N SER A 25 -9.77 -0.76 32.92
CA SER A 25 -9.39 0.64 33.02
C SER A 25 -10.39 1.46 32.20
N THR A 26 -10.83 2.56 32.76
CA THR A 26 -11.68 3.53 32.04
C THR A 26 -10.91 4.02 30.82
N PHE A 27 -11.38 3.67 29.64
CA PHE A 27 -10.82 4.17 28.39
C PHE A 27 -11.32 5.58 28.16
N ILE A 28 -10.41 6.54 28.10
CA ILE A 28 -10.68 7.88 27.58
C ILE A 28 -10.02 7.95 26.22
N PRO A 29 -10.79 7.94 25.11
CA PRO A 29 -10.22 8.09 23.79
C PRO A 29 -9.60 9.48 23.65
N GLU A 30 -8.30 9.55 23.53
CA GLU A 30 -7.65 10.81 23.16
C GLU A 30 -7.71 10.98 21.65
N PRO A 31 -8.31 12.06 21.13
CA PRO A 31 -8.16 12.43 19.73
C PRO A 31 -6.72 12.86 19.52
N GLY A 32 -6.05 12.34 18.51
CA GLY A 32 -4.69 12.83 18.26
C GLY A 32 -3.80 11.98 17.37
N GLU A 33 -4.27 10.85 16.86
CA GLU A 33 -3.49 10.13 15.86
C GLU A 33 -3.61 10.81 14.50
N GLY A 34 -2.78 11.84 14.31
CA GLY A 34 -2.80 12.71 13.15
C GLY A 34 -1.79 12.36 12.06
N PHE A 35 -0.91 11.39 12.29
CA PHE A 35 0.13 11.02 11.35
C PHE A 35 0.24 9.50 11.21
N SER A 36 0.42 9.03 9.99
CA SER A 36 0.68 7.62 9.69
C SER A 36 1.76 7.50 8.63
N PHE A 37 2.77 6.67 8.91
CA PHE A 37 3.78 6.25 7.95
C PHE A 37 3.69 4.73 7.74
N ASN A 38 3.53 4.30 6.49
CA ASN A 38 3.47 2.90 6.11
C ASN A 38 4.66 2.54 5.24
N SER A 39 5.36 1.46 5.58
CA SER A 39 6.41 0.86 4.76
C SER A 39 6.07 -0.60 4.52
N SER A 40 5.98 -1.01 3.27
CA SER A 40 5.48 -2.33 2.91
C SER A 40 6.21 -2.95 1.72
N ALA A 41 6.28 -4.29 1.71
CA ALA A 41 6.59 -5.05 0.51
C ALA A 41 5.39 -4.96 -0.45
N LEU A 42 5.68 -4.81 -1.74
CA LEU A 42 4.71 -4.67 -2.80
C LEU A 42 4.69 -5.95 -3.64
N ILE A 43 3.53 -6.57 -3.72
CA ILE A 43 3.28 -7.79 -4.48
C ILE A 43 2.29 -7.45 -5.58
N LEU A 44 2.59 -7.87 -6.81
CA LEU A 44 1.66 -7.73 -7.93
C LEU A 44 0.88 -9.03 -8.11
N SER A 45 -0.42 -8.96 -7.92
CA SER A 45 -1.35 -10.05 -8.22
C SER A 45 -1.85 -9.87 -9.66
N GLY A 46 -1.89 -10.93 -10.45
CA GLY A 46 -2.35 -10.89 -11.85
C GLY A 46 -1.32 -10.29 -12.83
N ALA A 47 -0.07 -10.14 -12.42
CA ALA A 47 1.02 -9.81 -13.36
C ALA A 47 1.27 -10.99 -14.32
N PRO A 48 1.72 -10.72 -15.57
CA PRO A 48 1.98 -11.78 -16.55
C PRO A 48 3.07 -12.74 -16.05
N GLY A 49 2.95 -14.03 -16.42
CA GLY A 49 3.87 -15.08 -15.95
C GLY A 49 5.33 -14.90 -16.37
N VAL A 50 5.60 -14.07 -17.38
CA VAL A 50 6.96 -13.70 -17.80
C VAL A 50 7.57 -12.61 -16.91
N PHE A 51 6.77 -11.92 -16.10
CA PHE A 51 7.26 -10.94 -15.13
C PHE A 51 7.85 -11.65 -13.92
N SER A 52 9.12 -11.39 -13.65
CA SER A 52 9.81 -11.85 -12.45
C SER A 52 9.97 -10.66 -11.50
N PRO A 53 9.23 -10.64 -10.37
CA PRO A 53 9.37 -9.56 -9.40
C PRO A 53 10.71 -9.63 -8.70
N GLY A 54 11.36 -8.49 -8.53
CA GLY A 54 12.56 -8.36 -7.72
C GLY A 54 12.24 -8.36 -6.22
N ALA A 55 13.20 -8.81 -5.42
CA ALA A 55 13.04 -8.94 -3.97
C ALA A 55 12.79 -7.62 -3.21
N ILE A 56 12.99 -6.46 -3.84
CA ILE A 56 12.96 -5.14 -3.20
C ILE A 56 11.80 -4.27 -3.71
N ALA A 57 10.77 -4.87 -4.30
CA ALA A 57 9.56 -4.12 -4.62
C ALA A 57 8.90 -3.66 -3.32
N ASN A 58 8.70 -2.35 -3.18
CA ASN A 58 8.20 -1.77 -1.93
C ASN A 58 7.32 -0.55 -2.15
N SER A 59 6.57 -0.18 -1.11
CA SER A 59 5.74 1.01 -1.07
C SER A 59 6.05 1.80 0.20
N GLN A 60 6.10 3.12 0.07
CA GLN A 60 6.25 4.07 1.17
C GLN A 60 5.08 5.05 1.11
N GLU A 61 4.39 5.22 2.22
CA GLU A 61 3.19 6.06 2.28
C GLU A 61 3.22 6.93 3.53
N ILE A 62 2.86 8.19 3.38
CA ILE A 62 2.72 9.16 4.48
C ILE A 62 1.31 9.74 4.41
N HIS A 63 0.60 9.73 5.53
CA HIS A 63 -0.75 10.28 5.61
C HIS A 63 -0.88 11.21 6.83
N PHE A 64 -1.53 12.34 6.62
CA PHE A 64 -2.00 13.24 7.66
C PHE A 64 -3.49 13.00 7.85
N MET A 65 -3.89 12.62 9.04
CA MET A 65 -5.23 12.15 9.37
C MET A 65 -5.89 13.07 10.40
N ARG A 66 -7.17 13.29 10.25
CA ARG A 66 -7.99 13.91 11.29
C ARG A 66 -8.86 12.85 11.92
N ASP A 67 -8.67 12.65 13.21
CA ASP A 67 -9.35 11.66 14.02
C ASP A 67 -10.60 12.24 14.69
N ASN A 68 -11.72 11.53 14.62
CA ASN A 68 -13.00 11.94 15.19
C ASN A 68 -13.60 10.77 15.97
N VAL A 69 -13.67 10.90 17.28
CA VAL A 69 -14.16 9.84 18.17
C VAL A 69 -15.68 9.90 18.27
N PHE A 70 -16.33 8.74 18.29
CA PHE A 70 -17.77 8.63 18.52
C PHE A 70 -18.12 8.72 20.02
N GLY A 71 -18.25 9.94 20.54
CA GLY A 71 -18.54 10.17 21.95
C GLY A 71 -17.49 9.54 22.87
N ILE A 72 -17.93 8.86 23.95
CA ILE A 72 -17.06 8.09 24.84
C ILE A 72 -17.13 6.62 24.42
N SER A 73 -16.42 6.26 23.34
CA SER A 73 -16.45 4.90 22.82
C SER A 73 -15.08 4.45 22.32
N HIS A 74 -14.94 3.14 22.10
CA HIS A 74 -13.76 2.54 21.49
C HIS A 74 -13.67 2.79 19.98
N PHE A 75 -14.70 3.37 19.39
CA PHE A 75 -14.77 3.58 17.96
C PHE A 75 -14.52 5.05 17.60
N ALA A 76 -13.81 5.23 16.51
CA ALA A 76 -13.55 6.52 15.89
C ALA A 76 -13.57 6.36 14.36
N TRP A 77 -13.73 7.47 13.66
CA TRP A 77 -13.44 7.54 12.24
C TRP A 77 -12.38 8.60 11.98
N ALA A 78 -11.59 8.40 10.95
CA ALA A 78 -10.61 9.38 10.53
C ALA A 78 -10.67 9.58 9.03
N CYS A 79 -10.38 10.78 8.58
CA CYS A 79 -10.14 11.08 7.18
C CYS A 79 -8.82 11.84 7.06
N GLY A 80 -8.18 11.71 5.90
CA GLY A 80 -6.90 12.36 5.70
C GLY A 80 -6.46 12.40 4.26
N VAL A 81 -5.34 13.08 4.09
CA VAL A 81 -4.62 13.22 2.82
C VAL A 81 -3.21 12.71 2.99
N GLY A 82 -2.64 12.20 1.91
CA GLY A 82 -1.32 11.61 1.96
C GLY A 82 -0.60 11.63 0.62
N TYR A 83 0.58 11.07 0.66
CA TYR A 83 1.42 10.83 -0.50
C TYR A 83 1.97 9.41 -0.43
N SER A 84 1.94 8.71 -1.55
CA SER A 84 2.48 7.37 -1.66
C SER A 84 3.37 7.20 -2.87
N ALA A 85 4.46 6.45 -2.68
CA ALA A 85 5.40 6.07 -3.72
C ALA A 85 5.52 4.55 -3.78
N HIS A 86 5.31 3.99 -4.97
CA HIS A 86 5.33 2.55 -5.22
C HIS A 86 6.46 2.21 -6.16
N PHE A 87 7.40 1.41 -5.70
CA PHE A 87 8.59 1.01 -6.44
C PHE A 87 8.45 -0.45 -6.86
N TYR A 88 8.23 -0.67 -8.13
CA TYR A 88 8.09 -1.97 -8.75
C TYR A 88 9.45 -2.38 -9.32
N GLN A 89 10.10 -3.30 -8.66
CA GLN A 89 11.35 -3.86 -9.14
C GLN A 89 11.09 -5.22 -9.80
N GLY A 90 11.74 -5.47 -10.92
CA GLY A 90 11.57 -6.71 -11.65
C GLY A 90 12.29 -6.66 -13.01
N ASN A 91 12.02 -7.66 -13.83
CA ASN A 91 12.63 -7.80 -15.16
C ASN A 91 11.92 -7.00 -16.25
N LEU A 92 10.82 -6.30 -15.96
CA LEU A 92 10.15 -5.44 -16.95
C LEU A 92 10.90 -4.11 -17.09
N HIS A 93 11.50 -3.88 -18.24
CA HIS A 93 12.05 -2.60 -18.67
C HIS A 93 11.08 -1.91 -19.64
N LEU A 94 10.86 -0.62 -19.42
CA LEU A 94 10.06 0.22 -20.30
C LEU A 94 11.02 1.07 -21.13
N ASP A 95 11.26 0.66 -22.36
CA ASP A 95 12.07 1.40 -23.32
C ASP A 95 11.19 2.47 -23.98
N VAL A 96 11.58 3.75 -23.80
CA VAL A 96 10.86 4.88 -24.35
C VAL A 96 11.70 5.47 -25.48
N ARG A 97 11.18 5.43 -26.69
CA ARG A 97 11.83 5.99 -27.89
C ARG A 97 11.67 7.51 -27.94
N GLU A 98 12.43 8.16 -28.82
CA GLU A 98 12.39 9.61 -29.01
C GLU A 98 11.01 10.14 -29.48
N ASP A 99 10.23 9.31 -30.16
CA ASP A 99 8.87 9.62 -30.59
C ASP A 99 7.82 9.47 -29.47
N GLY A 100 8.26 9.12 -28.24
CA GLY A 100 7.39 8.87 -27.10
C GLY A 100 6.76 7.47 -27.06
N THR A 101 7.04 6.62 -28.07
CA THR A 101 6.55 5.24 -28.10
C THR A 101 7.21 4.44 -26.98
N MET A 102 6.42 3.75 -26.17
CA MET A 102 6.89 2.89 -25.11
C MET A 102 6.85 1.42 -25.57
N THR A 103 7.96 0.72 -25.40
CA THR A 103 8.06 -0.71 -25.72
C THR A 103 8.43 -1.48 -24.45
N PRO A 104 7.58 -2.42 -23.97
CA PRO A 104 7.93 -3.26 -22.86
C PRO A 104 8.94 -4.33 -23.28
N VAL A 105 10.04 -4.44 -22.53
CA VAL A 105 11.09 -5.44 -22.75
C VAL A 105 11.29 -6.23 -21.47
N TYR A 106 11.21 -7.56 -21.55
CA TYR A 106 11.52 -8.42 -20.41
C TYR A 106 13.01 -8.80 -20.45
N LEU A 107 13.74 -8.29 -19.47
CA LEU A 107 15.17 -8.48 -19.35
C LEU A 107 15.49 -9.90 -18.86
N THR A 108 16.58 -10.45 -19.38
CA THR A 108 17.17 -11.73 -18.93
C THR A 108 18.54 -11.48 -18.31
N GLY A 109 18.89 -12.22 -17.25
CA GLY A 109 20.14 -12.02 -16.52
C GLY A 109 19.99 -11.08 -15.30
N ASN A 110 21.07 -10.97 -14.51
CA ASN A 110 21.08 -10.25 -13.24
C ASN A 110 22.03 -9.03 -13.23
N ASP A 111 22.60 -8.66 -14.36
CA ASP A 111 23.65 -7.64 -14.44
C ASP A 111 23.12 -6.20 -14.54
N HIS A 112 21.81 -6.04 -14.30
CA HIS A 112 21.14 -4.75 -14.44
C HIS A 112 20.26 -4.47 -13.22
N SER A 113 20.06 -3.18 -12.94
CA SER A 113 19.06 -2.69 -11.98
C SER A 113 17.93 -2.03 -12.75
N ASN A 114 16.74 -2.57 -12.61
CA ASN A 114 15.57 -2.08 -13.32
C ASN A 114 14.39 -1.92 -12.37
N ARG A 115 13.73 -0.78 -12.45
CA ARG A 115 12.52 -0.49 -11.68
C ARG A 115 11.64 0.51 -12.41
N PHE A 116 10.36 0.42 -12.20
CA PHE A 116 9.43 1.50 -12.49
C PHE A 116 8.73 1.94 -11.20
N ALA A 117 8.26 3.16 -11.17
CA ALA A 117 7.60 3.70 -9.99
C ALA A 117 6.36 4.50 -10.38
N THR A 118 5.40 4.54 -9.47
CA THR A 118 4.23 5.40 -9.56
C THR A 118 4.04 6.13 -8.23
N GLU A 119 3.71 7.41 -8.31
CA GLU A 119 3.55 8.28 -7.16
C GLU A 119 2.14 8.88 -7.16
N TYR A 120 1.50 8.92 -5.99
CA TYR A 120 0.12 9.36 -5.85
C TYR A 120 -0.03 10.36 -4.72
N VAL A 121 -0.97 11.28 -4.89
CA VAL A 121 -1.60 12.01 -3.79
C VAL A 121 -2.86 11.25 -3.41
N ASP A 122 -2.98 10.93 -2.13
CA ASP A 122 -4.01 10.02 -1.62
C ASP A 122 -5.00 10.78 -0.72
N GLY A 123 -6.27 10.40 -0.82
CA GLY A 123 -7.29 10.63 0.18
C GLY A 123 -7.64 9.32 0.85
N SER A 124 -7.86 9.31 2.17
CA SER A 124 -8.20 8.10 2.91
C SER A 124 -9.28 8.35 3.96
N VAL A 125 -10.05 7.29 4.24
CA VAL A 125 -11.00 7.24 5.35
C VAL A 125 -10.78 5.95 6.11
N GLU A 126 -10.82 6.02 7.45
CA GLU A 126 -10.62 4.88 8.34
C GLU A 126 -11.76 4.78 9.35
N LEU A 127 -12.21 3.57 9.61
CA LEU A 127 -12.92 3.22 10.83
C LEU A 127 -11.90 2.61 11.81
N ARG A 128 -11.87 3.15 13.02
CA ARG A 128 -10.87 2.85 14.05
C ARG A 128 -11.52 2.21 15.26
N TYR A 129 -10.97 1.08 15.68
CA TYR A 129 -11.26 0.48 16.98
C TYR A 129 -10.02 0.53 17.85
N ARG A 130 -10.17 1.01 19.08
CA ARG A 130 -9.13 1.11 20.11
C ARG A 130 -9.56 0.37 21.35
N GLY A 131 -8.75 -0.58 21.81
CA GLY A 131 -8.97 -1.30 23.05
C GLY A 131 -8.64 -0.45 24.28
N ASN A 132 -8.81 -1.02 25.46
CA ASN A 132 -8.50 -0.35 26.71
C ASN A 132 -7.00 -0.03 26.84
N VAL A 133 -6.71 1.12 27.45
CA VAL A 133 -5.36 1.56 27.74
C VAL A 133 -4.79 0.73 28.91
N ASN A 134 -3.59 0.20 28.75
CA ASN A 134 -2.90 -0.50 29.84
C ASN A 134 -2.14 0.48 30.75
N SER A 135 -1.52 -0.05 31.84
CA SER A 135 -0.73 0.74 32.79
C SER A 135 0.48 1.50 32.19
N LYS A 136 0.88 1.16 30.95
CA LYS A 136 1.96 1.82 30.20
C LYS A 136 1.44 2.78 29.13
N GLY A 137 0.16 3.14 29.14
CA GLY A 137 -0.45 4.03 28.16
C GLY A 137 -0.65 3.42 26.76
N ARG A 138 -0.51 2.10 26.60
CA ARG A 138 -0.63 1.42 25.30
C ARG A 138 -1.97 0.69 25.21
N TYR A 139 -2.57 0.71 24.03
CA TYR A 139 -3.79 -0.01 23.69
C TYR A 139 -3.63 -0.80 22.38
N ASN A 140 -4.42 -1.85 22.23
CA ASN A 140 -4.56 -2.57 20.98
C ASN A 140 -5.43 -1.76 20.03
N ARG A 141 -5.13 -1.80 18.76
CA ARG A 141 -5.88 -1.10 17.73
C ARG A 141 -6.13 -1.97 16.52
N VAL A 142 -7.28 -1.77 15.89
CA VAL A 142 -7.62 -2.35 14.58
C VAL A 142 -8.30 -1.26 13.78
N TYR A 143 -7.75 -0.94 12.64
CA TYR A 143 -8.28 0.07 11.71
C TYR A 143 -8.55 -0.58 10.38
N VAL A 144 -9.67 -0.21 9.78
CA VAL A 144 -10.05 -0.62 8.43
C VAL A 144 -10.37 0.63 7.66
N GLY A 145 -9.82 0.78 6.48
CA GLY A 145 -9.98 1.98 5.68
C GLY A 145 -10.08 1.72 4.19
N ALA A 146 -10.51 2.77 3.51
CA ALA A 146 -10.46 2.87 2.06
C ALA A 146 -9.54 4.03 1.66
N LEU A 147 -8.86 3.86 0.53
CA LEU A 147 -7.93 4.82 -0.03
C LEU A 147 -8.30 5.08 -1.49
N PHE A 148 -8.21 6.34 -1.89
CA PHE A 148 -8.30 6.79 -3.27
C PHE A 148 -7.11 7.71 -3.56
N GLY A 149 -6.33 7.39 -4.58
CA GLY A 149 -5.15 8.13 -5.01
C GLY A 149 -5.26 8.63 -6.45
N TYR A 150 -4.70 9.80 -6.69
CA TYR A 150 -4.49 10.36 -8.02
C TYR A 150 -3.00 10.40 -8.33
N LYS A 151 -2.60 9.81 -9.48
CA LYS A 151 -1.21 9.73 -9.90
C LYS A 151 -0.66 11.11 -10.24
N VAL A 152 0.45 11.47 -9.60
CA VAL A 152 1.15 12.75 -9.82
C VAL A 152 2.43 12.58 -10.62
N ASP A 153 3.07 11.40 -10.51
CA ASP A 153 4.26 11.08 -11.31
C ASP A 153 4.37 9.57 -11.57
N SER A 154 5.13 9.22 -12.58
CA SER A 154 5.57 7.87 -12.87
C SER A 154 6.89 7.91 -13.62
N TYR A 155 7.80 6.98 -13.28
CA TYR A 155 9.07 6.89 -13.97
C TYR A 155 9.55 5.45 -14.14
N SER A 156 10.37 5.23 -15.18
CA SER A 156 11.15 4.03 -15.38
C SER A 156 12.63 4.36 -15.17
N TYR A 157 13.34 3.49 -14.49
CA TYR A 157 14.76 3.61 -14.23
C TYR A 157 15.45 2.30 -14.59
N TYR A 158 16.46 2.42 -15.46
CA TYR A 158 17.31 1.34 -15.87
C TYR A 158 18.78 1.71 -15.66
N LYS A 159 19.56 0.77 -15.18
CA LYS A 159 21.01 0.90 -15.03
C LYS A 159 21.67 -0.45 -15.29
N ASP A 160 22.68 -0.46 -16.15
CA ASP A 160 23.67 -1.52 -16.32
C ASP A 160 25.08 -1.01 -16.01
N GLN A 161 26.11 -1.76 -16.40
CA GLN A 161 27.52 -1.41 -16.15
C GLN A 161 27.96 -0.12 -16.87
N ASN A 162 27.40 0.19 -18.04
CA ASN A 162 27.85 1.25 -18.95
C ASN A 162 26.79 2.32 -19.18
N TYR A 163 25.54 2.09 -18.84
CA TYR A 163 24.41 2.92 -19.21
C TYR A 163 23.44 3.11 -18.06
N ARG A 164 22.94 4.35 -17.93
CA ARG A 164 21.92 4.73 -16.95
C ARG A 164 20.94 5.67 -17.59
N VAL A 165 19.67 5.31 -17.51
CA VAL A 165 18.58 6.13 -18.06
C VAL A 165 17.40 6.19 -17.08
N LYS A 166 16.72 7.34 -17.08
CA LYS A 166 15.48 7.54 -16.35
C LYS A 166 14.50 8.28 -17.24
N PHE A 167 13.32 7.70 -17.46
CA PHE A 167 12.21 8.31 -18.17
C PHE A 167 11.11 8.67 -17.18
N TYR A 168 10.52 9.83 -17.33
CA TYR A 168 9.43 10.34 -16.51
C TYR A 168 8.11 10.33 -17.29
N ASN A 169 6.99 10.49 -16.58
CA ASN A 169 5.63 10.55 -17.13
C ASN A 169 5.30 9.36 -18.03
N ILE A 170 5.57 8.17 -17.55
CA ILE A 170 5.29 6.94 -18.29
C ILE A 170 3.79 6.82 -18.53
N ALA A 171 3.40 6.76 -19.81
CA ALA A 171 2.02 6.57 -20.24
C ALA A 171 1.52 5.14 -19.88
N GLY A 172 0.19 4.97 -19.88
CA GLY A 172 -0.44 3.67 -19.70
C GLY A 172 -0.71 3.26 -18.26
N PHE A 173 -0.02 3.81 -17.27
CA PHE A 173 -0.35 3.56 -15.86
C PHE A 173 -1.67 4.25 -15.48
N ASN A 174 -2.49 3.54 -14.70
CA ASN A 174 -3.76 4.06 -14.23
C ASN A 174 -3.58 5.38 -13.46
N PRO A 175 -4.27 6.47 -13.86
CA PRO A 175 -4.23 7.72 -13.11
C PRO A 175 -4.90 7.62 -11.74
N TYR A 176 -5.75 6.61 -11.51
CA TYR A 176 -6.46 6.42 -10.26
C TYR A 176 -6.05 5.13 -9.58
N ARG A 177 -5.74 5.21 -8.30
CA ARG A 177 -5.52 4.08 -7.41
C ARG A 177 -6.59 4.07 -6.33
N TYR A 178 -7.27 2.95 -6.14
CA TYR A 178 -8.19 2.80 -5.04
C TYR A 178 -8.16 1.38 -4.49
N GLY A 179 -8.48 1.25 -3.22
CA GLY A 179 -8.47 -0.04 -2.55
C GLY A 179 -8.84 0.07 -1.08
N VAL A 180 -8.72 -1.04 -0.40
CA VAL A 180 -9.00 -1.17 1.03
C VAL A 180 -7.73 -1.56 1.78
N TYR A 181 -7.62 -1.11 3.01
CA TYR A 181 -6.49 -1.44 3.86
C TYR A 181 -6.91 -1.74 5.30
N THR A 182 -6.03 -2.41 6.00
CA THR A 182 -6.19 -2.69 7.42
C THR A 182 -4.87 -2.45 8.14
N LYS A 183 -4.99 -1.99 9.39
CA LYS A 183 -3.87 -1.86 10.34
C LYS A 183 -4.28 -2.56 11.62
N ALA A 184 -3.40 -3.35 12.19
CA ALA A 184 -3.60 -3.99 13.48
C ALA A 184 -2.31 -3.98 14.30
N GLY A 185 -2.39 -3.57 15.55
CA GLY A 185 -1.19 -3.47 16.35
C GLY A 185 -1.41 -3.00 17.79
N ARG A 186 -0.32 -2.60 18.42
CA ARG A 186 -0.31 -2.10 19.79
C ARG A 186 0.71 -0.99 19.96
N GLY A 187 0.31 0.10 20.63
CA GLY A 187 1.17 1.26 20.77
C GLY A 187 1.34 1.97 19.40
N LEU A 188 2.54 2.32 19.00
CA LEU A 188 2.79 3.08 17.77
C LEU A 188 2.86 2.20 16.53
N VAL A 189 3.21 0.91 16.67
CA VAL A 189 3.52 0.00 15.56
C VAL A 189 2.34 -0.90 15.25
N ASN A 190 2.02 -1.01 13.96
CA ASN A 190 0.95 -1.85 13.45
C ASN A 190 1.48 -2.71 12.28
N VAL A 191 0.91 -3.89 12.11
CA VAL A 191 0.96 -4.59 10.83
C VAL A 191 0.00 -3.88 9.87
N PHE A 192 0.42 -3.69 8.64
CA PHE A 192 -0.31 -3.01 7.59
C PHE A 192 -0.53 -3.94 6.41
N GLY A 193 -1.75 -3.93 5.87
CA GLY A 193 -2.08 -4.60 4.62
C GLY A 193 -2.99 -3.73 3.76
N PHE A 194 -2.66 -3.58 2.48
CA PHE A 194 -3.48 -2.89 1.48
C PHE A 194 -3.75 -3.82 0.31
N TYR A 195 -4.97 -3.82 -0.17
CA TYR A 195 -5.39 -4.50 -1.40
C TYR A 195 -5.90 -3.48 -2.41
N GLY A 196 -5.16 -3.32 -3.51
CA GLY A 196 -5.55 -2.48 -4.65
C GLY A 196 -6.67 -3.14 -5.45
N MET A 197 -7.77 -2.42 -5.62
CA MET A 197 -8.92 -2.85 -6.43
C MET A 197 -8.83 -2.31 -7.86
N SER A 198 -8.11 -1.20 -8.05
CA SER A 198 -7.83 -0.64 -9.37
C SER A 198 -6.75 -1.45 -10.10
N PRO A 199 -6.84 -1.64 -11.43
CA PRO A 199 -5.73 -2.18 -12.21
C PRO A 199 -4.55 -1.21 -12.23
N LEU A 200 -3.34 -1.75 -12.40
CA LEU A 200 -2.12 -0.94 -12.46
C LEU A 200 -1.99 -0.21 -13.81
N VAL A 201 -2.42 -0.86 -14.89
CA VAL A 201 -2.34 -0.37 -16.27
C VAL A 201 -3.74 -0.26 -16.85
N VAL A 202 -4.00 0.81 -17.60
CA VAL A 202 -5.31 1.07 -18.24
C VAL A 202 -5.19 1.42 -19.73
N ASP A 203 -3.97 1.64 -20.22
CA ASP A 203 -3.72 2.01 -21.61
C ASP A 203 -2.32 1.60 -22.08
N GLY A 204 -2.08 1.68 -23.38
CA GLY A 204 -0.76 1.47 -23.99
C GLY A 204 -0.36 0.00 -24.15
N PRO A 205 0.90 -0.27 -24.53
CA PRO A 205 1.39 -1.58 -24.95
C PRO A 205 1.43 -2.63 -23.85
N LEU A 206 1.23 -2.25 -22.59
CA LEU A 206 1.13 -3.18 -21.47
C LEU A 206 -0.29 -3.67 -21.20
N LEU A 207 -1.32 -3.02 -21.76
CA LEU A 207 -2.71 -3.24 -21.40
C LEU A 207 -3.11 -4.72 -21.55
N ASP A 208 -2.81 -5.33 -22.69
CA ASP A 208 -3.24 -6.72 -22.98
C ASP A 208 -2.70 -7.75 -21.98
N THR A 209 -1.53 -7.50 -21.39
CA THR A 209 -0.87 -8.44 -20.50
C THR A 209 -0.96 -8.06 -19.02
N TRP A 210 -1.20 -6.77 -18.69
CA TRP A 210 -1.17 -6.21 -17.34
C TRP A 210 -2.53 -5.70 -16.82
N GLN A 211 -3.61 -5.84 -17.60
CA GLN A 211 -4.96 -5.38 -17.21
C GLN A 211 -5.47 -6.00 -15.88
N GLU A 212 -5.01 -7.21 -15.55
CA GLU A 212 -5.36 -7.91 -14.31
C GLU A 212 -4.40 -7.58 -13.14
N ALA A 213 -3.32 -6.86 -13.42
CA ALA A 213 -2.30 -6.56 -12.42
C ALA A 213 -2.83 -5.59 -11.35
N ARG A 214 -2.78 -6.02 -10.10
CA ARG A 214 -3.22 -5.26 -8.92
C ARG A 214 -2.18 -5.32 -7.82
N SER A 215 -2.07 -4.24 -7.05
CA SER A 215 -1.13 -4.17 -5.94
C SER A 215 -1.70 -4.82 -4.67
N LEU A 216 -0.86 -5.62 -4.01
CA LEU A 216 -1.05 -6.09 -2.65
C LEU A 216 0.17 -5.63 -1.85
N ASN A 217 -0.04 -4.83 -0.81
CA ASN A 217 1.03 -4.34 0.04
C ASN A 217 0.92 -4.97 1.43
N LEU A 218 2.03 -5.50 1.94
CA LEU A 218 2.11 -6.08 3.29
C LEU A 218 3.33 -5.51 4.01
N GLY A 219 3.15 -4.97 5.21
CA GLY A 219 4.25 -4.30 5.90
C GLY A 219 3.92 -3.80 7.29
N LEU A 220 4.57 -2.72 7.67
CA LEU A 220 4.44 -2.07 8.96
C LEU A 220 3.93 -0.64 8.80
N SER A 221 3.17 -0.21 9.79
CA SER A 221 2.67 1.15 9.92
C SER A 221 3.06 1.72 11.28
N ILE A 222 3.54 2.94 11.29
CA ILE A 222 3.71 3.75 12.50
C ILE A 222 2.60 4.79 12.49
N THR A 223 1.85 4.86 13.58
CA THR A 223 0.74 5.81 13.73
C THR A 223 0.97 6.64 14.99
N LEU A 224 1.04 7.97 14.83
CA LEU A 224 1.30 8.99 15.85
C LEU A 224 0.12 9.94 16.01
#